data_3c6845c330504ea134ac8afa976de9bc
#
_entry.id   3c6845c330504ea134ac8afa976de9bc
#
_cell.length_a   1.000
_cell.length_b   1.000
_cell.length_c   1.000
_cell.angle_alpha   90.00
_cell.angle_beta   90.00
_cell.angle_gamma   90.00
#
_symmetry.space_group_name_H-M   'P 1'
#
loop_
_entity.id
_entity.type
_entity.pdbx_description
1 polymer ?
#
loop_
_entity_poly.entity_id
_entity_poly.type
_entity_poly.pdbx_seq_one_letter_code
_entity_poly.pdbx_strand_id
1 'polypeptide(L)'
;MANIKSAKKRVKVARAKTLRNKMLKSNLKTTLKKANVALEASAENKAEATVYAMKRVDQMASKGIIHKNKAARLKSQLAKKLNAAQ
;
A
#
# COMPACT_ATOMS: atom_id res chain seq x y z
N MET A 1 -25.15 25.38 21.26
CA MET A 1 -23.79 25.14 20.82
C MET A 1 -23.61 23.81 20.13
N ALA A 2 -24.21 23.66 18.97
CA ALA A 2 -24.07 22.48 18.13
C ALA A 2 -22.63 22.22 17.70
N ASN A 3 -21.78 23.26 17.68
CA ASN A 3 -20.40 23.19 17.16
C ASN A 3 -19.48 22.28 17.97
N ILE A 4 -19.69 22.14 19.28
CA ILE A 4 -18.84 21.31 20.15
C ILE A 4 -19.07 19.83 19.85
N LYS A 5 -20.32 19.40 19.71
CA LYS A 5 -20.66 18.01 19.38
C LYS A 5 -20.15 17.63 18.00
N SER A 6 -20.29 18.52 17.01
CA SER A 6 -19.76 18.35 15.67
C SER A 6 -18.24 18.19 15.68
N ALA A 7 -17.53 19.03 16.44
CA ALA A 7 -16.08 18.97 16.54
C ALA A 7 -15.61 17.65 17.14
N LYS A 8 -16.28 17.18 18.21
CA LYS A 8 -15.95 15.89 18.84
C LYS A 8 -16.17 14.73 17.88
N LYS A 9 -17.27 14.74 17.12
CA LYS A 9 -17.54 13.72 16.11
C LYS A 9 -16.46 13.71 15.03
N ARG A 10 -16.05 14.88 14.53
CA ARG A 10 -15.00 15.01 13.53
C ARG A 10 -13.66 14.44 14.03
N VAL A 11 -13.31 14.73 15.28
CA VAL A 11 -12.09 14.21 15.89
C VAL A 11 -12.10 12.68 15.95
N LYS A 12 -13.21 12.09 16.37
CA LYS A 12 -13.35 10.62 16.39
C LYS A 12 -13.21 10.02 15.00
N VAL A 13 -13.88 10.61 14.00
CA VAL A 13 -13.81 10.14 12.61
C VAL A 13 -12.40 10.27 12.07
N ALA A 14 -11.73 11.40 12.33
CA ALA A 14 -10.35 11.62 11.89
C ALA A 14 -9.38 10.62 12.52
N ARG A 15 -9.53 10.32 13.81
CA ARG A 15 -8.70 9.33 14.50
C ARG A 15 -8.90 7.94 13.92
N ALA A 16 -10.15 7.54 13.67
CA ALA A 16 -10.46 6.24 13.07
C ALA A 16 -9.85 6.12 11.67
N LYS A 17 -9.95 7.16 10.85
CA LYS A 17 -9.35 7.19 9.52
C LYS A 17 -7.82 7.11 9.60
N THR A 18 -7.20 7.86 10.51
CA THR A 18 -5.75 7.85 10.69
C THR A 18 -5.24 6.47 11.07
N LEU A 19 -5.90 5.82 12.03
CA LEU A 19 -5.55 4.48 12.47
C LEU A 19 -5.69 3.48 11.32
N ARG A 20 -6.80 3.53 10.61
CA ARG A 20 -7.05 2.66 9.45
C ARG A 20 -5.97 2.85 8.38
N ASN A 21 -5.60 4.11 8.08
CA ASN A 21 -4.57 4.41 7.10
C ASN A 21 -3.21 3.89 7.52
N LYS A 22 -2.86 3.99 8.81
CA LYS A 22 -1.63 3.42 9.35
C LYS A 22 -1.59 1.92 9.17
N MET A 23 -2.69 1.23 9.48
CA MET A 23 -2.78 -0.23 9.31
C MET A 23 -2.62 -0.63 7.85
N LEU A 24 -3.28 0.10 6.94
CA LEU A 24 -3.19 -0.18 5.50
C LEU A 24 -1.79 0.09 4.97
N LYS A 25 -1.14 1.16 5.40
CA LYS A 25 0.25 1.46 5.03
C LYS A 25 1.20 0.39 5.53
N SER A 26 1.00 -0.09 6.76
CA SER A 26 1.81 -1.16 7.33
C SER A 26 1.63 -2.46 6.54
N ASN A 27 0.39 -2.81 6.18
CA ASN A 27 0.11 -3.97 5.35
C ASN A 27 0.77 -3.86 3.98
N LEU A 28 0.74 -2.68 3.38
CA LEU A 28 1.39 -2.43 2.09
C LEU A 28 2.90 -2.62 2.19
N LYS A 29 3.54 -2.07 3.23
CA LYS A 29 4.97 -2.26 3.45
C LYS A 29 5.33 -3.74 3.57
N THR A 30 4.53 -4.50 4.32
CA THR A 30 4.73 -5.93 4.49
C THR A 30 4.59 -6.67 3.16
N THR A 31 3.59 -6.32 2.36
CA THR A 31 3.37 -6.91 1.04
C THR A 31 4.54 -6.62 0.10
N LEU A 32 5.02 -5.37 0.08
CA LEU A 32 6.17 -4.98 -0.73
C LEU A 32 7.44 -5.72 -0.29
N LYS A 33 7.64 -5.86 1.01
CA LYS A 33 8.80 -6.58 1.55
C LYS A 33 8.77 -8.05 1.13
N LYS A 34 7.62 -8.70 1.22
CA LYS A 34 7.46 -10.09 0.79
C LYS A 34 7.75 -10.26 -0.70
N ALA A 35 7.26 -9.34 -1.53
CA ALA A 35 7.53 -9.36 -2.96
C ALA A 35 9.02 -9.19 -3.25
N ASN A 36 9.69 -8.26 -2.58
CA ASN A 36 11.12 -8.04 -2.74
C ASN A 36 11.94 -9.26 -2.31
N VAL A 37 11.57 -9.89 -1.18
CA VAL A 37 12.25 -11.11 -0.72
C VAL A 37 12.09 -12.24 -1.73
N ALA A 38 10.88 -12.42 -2.28
CA ALA A 38 10.64 -13.44 -3.29
C ALA A 38 11.46 -13.20 -4.55
N LEU A 39 11.58 -11.93 -4.97
CA LEU A 39 12.38 -11.56 -6.15
C LEU A 39 13.89 -11.79 -5.91
N GLU A 40 14.40 -11.41 -4.75
CA GLU A 40 15.80 -11.58 -4.39
C GLU A 40 16.19 -13.06 -4.28
N ALA A 41 15.29 -13.86 -3.70
CA ALA A 41 15.50 -15.30 -3.54
C ALA A 41 15.19 -16.09 -4.81
N SER A 42 14.73 -15.46 -5.88
CA SER A 42 14.26 -16.09 -7.10
C SER A 42 13.28 -17.22 -6.83
N ALA A 43 12.38 -17.01 -5.86
CA ALA A 43 11.38 -17.98 -5.46
C ALA A 43 10.41 -18.27 -6.61
N GLU A 44 9.84 -19.49 -6.62
CA GLU A 44 8.90 -19.89 -7.65
C GLU A 44 7.67 -18.97 -7.70
N ASN A 45 7.27 -18.43 -6.56
CA ASN A 45 6.10 -17.55 -6.45
C ASN A 45 6.43 -16.07 -6.68
N LYS A 46 7.62 -15.73 -7.19
CA LYS A 46 8.03 -14.33 -7.37
C LYS A 46 7.07 -13.54 -8.26
N ALA A 47 6.61 -14.14 -9.36
CA ALA A 47 5.67 -13.49 -10.27
C ALA A 47 4.33 -13.21 -9.57
N GLU A 48 3.78 -14.20 -8.87
CA GLU A 48 2.53 -14.06 -8.15
C GLU A 48 2.65 -13.01 -7.03
N ALA A 49 3.72 -13.05 -6.26
CA ALA A 49 3.96 -12.09 -5.18
C ALA A 49 4.08 -10.67 -5.73
N THR A 50 4.78 -10.50 -6.85
CA THR A 50 4.96 -9.19 -7.49
C THR A 50 3.64 -8.66 -8.02
N VAL A 51 2.85 -9.48 -8.71
CA VAL A 51 1.53 -9.09 -9.23
C VAL A 51 0.59 -8.71 -8.09
N TYR A 52 0.60 -9.48 -7.01
CA TYR A 52 -0.20 -9.18 -5.82
C TYR A 52 0.21 -7.83 -5.22
N ALA A 53 1.52 -7.58 -5.10
CA ALA A 53 2.03 -6.32 -4.56
C ALA A 53 1.61 -5.13 -5.44
N MET A 54 1.70 -5.26 -6.76
CA MET A 54 1.27 -4.22 -7.70
C MET A 54 -0.23 -3.93 -7.55
N LYS A 55 -1.03 -4.97 -7.41
CA LYS A 55 -2.47 -4.85 -7.20
C LYS A 55 -2.78 -4.11 -5.89
N ARG A 56 -2.08 -4.43 -4.81
CA ARG A 56 -2.25 -3.74 -3.54
C ARG A 56 -1.84 -2.27 -3.62
N VAL A 57 -0.77 -1.97 -4.35
CA VAL A 57 -0.34 -0.58 -4.58
C VAL A 57 -1.44 0.21 -5.29
N ASP A 58 -2.05 -0.36 -6.33
CA ASP A 58 -3.17 0.26 -7.04
C ASP A 58 -4.37 0.49 -6.12
N GLN A 59 -4.72 -0.48 -5.29
CA GLN A 59 -5.82 -0.37 -4.34
C GLN A 59 -5.57 0.76 -3.34
N MET A 60 -4.35 0.87 -2.83
CA MET A 60 -3.99 1.93 -1.87
C MET A 60 -4.04 3.31 -2.52
N ALA A 61 -3.62 3.42 -3.79
CA ALA A 61 -3.72 4.67 -4.55
C ALA A 61 -5.19 5.05 -4.77
N SER A 62 -6.05 4.10 -5.11
CA SER A 62 -7.48 4.32 -5.29
C SER A 62 -8.15 4.81 -4.01
N LYS A 63 -7.70 4.33 -2.86
CA LYS A 63 -8.22 4.74 -1.56
C LYS A 63 -7.62 6.07 -1.07
N GLY A 64 -6.66 6.63 -1.79
CA GLY A 64 -6.01 7.88 -1.42
C GLY A 64 -4.98 7.75 -0.31
N ILE A 65 -4.57 6.53 0.03
CA ILE A 65 -3.58 6.28 1.09
C ILE A 65 -2.18 6.65 0.60
N ILE A 66 -1.89 6.38 -0.66
CA ILE A 66 -0.67 6.83 -1.32
C ILE A 66 -1.04 7.62 -2.57
N HIS A 67 -0.16 8.53 -2.97
CA HIS A 67 -0.38 9.31 -4.18
C HIS A 67 -0.18 8.45 -5.42
N LYS A 68 -0.94 8.76 -6.50
CA LYS A 68 -0.84 8.02 -7.77
C LYS A 68 0.57 7.98 -8.34
N ASN A 69 1.34 9.05 -8.17
CA ASN A 69 2.72 9.11 -8.64
C ASN A 69 3.62 8.13 -7.90
N LYS A 70 3.43 8.01 -6.58
CA LYS A 70 4.16 7.03 -5.77
C LYS A 70 3.77 5.60 -6.19
N ALA A 71 2.48 5.36 -6.43
CA ALA A 71 1.99 4.08 -6.90
C ALA A 71 2.62 3.68 -8.24
N ALA A 72 2.66 4.61 -9.19
CA ALA A 72 3.28 4.37 -10.50
C ALA A 72 4.76 4.03 -10.35
N ARG A 73 5.47 4.74 -9.47
CA ARG A 73 6.89 4.50 -9.22
C ARG A 73 7.13 3.12 -8.61
N LEU A 74 6.33 2.74 -7.62
CA LEU A 74 6.44 1.42 -6.97
C LEU A 74 6.15 0.29 -7.96
N LYS A 75 5.11 0.43 -8.76
CA LYS A 75 4.76 -0.56 -9.79
C LYS A 75 5.88 -0.70 -10.82
N SER A 76 6.45 0.40 -11.26
CA SER A 76 7.57 0.40 -12.21
C SER A 76 8.78 -0.35 -11.64
N GLN A 77 9.12 -0.07 -10.38
CA GLN A 77 10.23 -0.75 -9.71
C GLN A 77 10.00 -2.25 -9.60
N LEU A 78 8.79 -2.66 -9.22
CA LEU A 78 8.44 -4.09 -9.10
C LEU A 78 8.51 -4.78 -10.46
N ALA A 79 7.99 -4.15 -11.51
CA ALA A 79 8.03 -4.70 -12.85
C ALA A 79 9.46 -4.88 -13.34
N LYS A 80 10.32 -3.90 -13.12
CA LYS A 80 11.74 -3.97 -13.49
C LYS A 80 12.46 -5.11 -12.76
N LYS A 81 12.21 -5.25 -11.46
CA LYS A 81 12.82 -6.30 -10.65
C LYS A 81 12.36 -7.68 -11.12
N LEU A 82 11.08 -7.83 -11.43
CA LEU A 82 10.54 -9.10 -11.94
C LEU A 82 11.16 -9.46 -13.28
N ASN A 83 11.26 -8.51 -14.20
CA ASN A 83 11.89 -8.73 -15.51
C ASN A 83 13.36 -9.12 -15.37
N ALA A 84 14.08 -8.48 -14.45
CA ALA A 84 15.47 -8.79 -14.19
C ALA A 84 15.66 -10.18 -13.55
N ALA A 85 14.65 -10.64 -12.77
CA ALA A 85 14.69 -11.92 -12.09
C ALA A 85 14.29 -13.10 -12.99
N GLN A 86 13.65 -12.80 -14.12
CA GLN A 86 13.31 -13.80 -15.13
C GLN A 86 14.50 -13.97 -16.08
#